data_86ec7031652be2f4d5281cfcde5161bf
#
_entry.id   86ec7031652be2f4d5281cfcde5161bf
#
_cell.length_a   1.000
_cell.length_b   1.000
_cell.length_c   1.000
_cell.angle_alpha   90.00
_cell.angle_beta   90.00
_cell.angle_gamma   90.00
#
_symmetry.space_group_name_H-M   'P 1'
#
loop_
_entity.id
_entity.type
_entity.pdbx_description
1 polymer ?
#
loop_
_entity_poly.entity_id
_entity_poly.type
_entity_poly.pdbx_seq_one_letter_code
_entity_poly.pdbx_strand_id
1 'polypeptide(L)'
;MRPMWLSLDTNLQYRFDDDIAPVAFFEHLPLLLTPTDTLVLGCYDARPDIRRFLAAEAVPPAWGRFNFTETWDINREEHPFGTAFHLRADSGTLRQLIHFAESVTEHIELCDHIAAYSTEHPLLVYHGTFWEPLFVSTRIPRSNVEAFSCAIGVPFEEIDFDKTYFSAIISHDEPNA
;
A
#
# COMPACT_ATOMS: atom_id res chain seq x y z
N MET A 1 10.52 -17.20 -4.02
CA MET A 1 9.08 -17.17 -3.64
C MET A 1 8.77 -15.71 -3.46
N ARG A 2 7.92 -15.12 -4.34
CA ARG A 2 7.54 -13.71 -4.17
C ARG A 2 6.66 -13.63 -2.93
N PRO A 3 6.96 -12.72 -2.04
CA PRO A 3 6.12 -12.51 -0.88
C PRO A 3 4.77 -11.98 -1.31
N MET A 4 3.76 -12.40 -0.61
CA MET A 4 2.39 -12.17 -0.97
C MET A 4 1.78 -11.16 -0.08
N TRP A 5 1.06 -10.29 -0.70
CA TRP A 5 0.43 -9.14 -0.13
C TRP A 5 -1.01 -9.03 -0.60
N LEU A 6 -1.79 -8.16 -0.01
CA LEU A 6 -3.15 -7.90 -0.44
C LEU A 6 -3.19 -7.59 -1.95
N SER A 7 -4.03 -8.31 -2.69
CA SER A 7 -4.30 -8.03 -4.10
C SER A 7 -5.51 -7.14 -4.26
N LEU A 8 -5.45 -6.25 -5.25
CA LEU A 8 -6.64 -5.55 -5.69
C LEU A 8 -7.59 -6.53 -6.39
N ASP A 9 -8.89 -6.34 -6.18
CA ASP A 9 -9.96 -7.20 -6.73
C ASP A 9 -10.47 -6.71 -8.10
N THR A 10 -9.74 -5.81 -8.74
CA THR A 10 -10.05 -5.24 -10.06
C THR A 10 -8.89 -5.47 -11.02
N ASN A 11 -9.21 -5.91 -12.26
CA ASN A 11 -8.20 -6.06 -13.32
C ASN A 11 -7.69 -4.70 -13.80
N LEU A 12 -8.59 -3.73 -13.95
CA LEU A 12 -8.21 -2.35 -14.22
C LEU A 12 -7.79 -1.68 -12.93
N GLN A 13 -6.63 -1.04 -12.96
CA GLN A 13 -6.00 -0.37 -11.82
C GLN A 13 -5.37 0.94 -12.28
N TYR A 14 -5.25 1.91 -11.36
CA TYR A 14 -4.44 3.09 -11.55
C TYR A 14 -3.06 2.83 -10.98
N ARG A 15 -2.02 3.11 -11.77
CA ARG A 15 -0.62 2.87 -11.45
C ARG A 15 0.14 4.19 -11.43
N PHE A 16 0.91 4.40 -10.37
CA PHE A 16 1.86 5.50 -10.21
C PHE A 16 3.26 4.90 -10.19
N ASP A 17 4.10 5.25 -11.16
CA ASP A 17 5.43 4.67 -11.35
C ASP A 17 6.55 5.48 -10.69
N ASP A 18 6.35 6.77 -10.50
CA ASP A 18 7.37 7.65 -9.95
C ASP A 18 7.37 7.63 -8.41
N ASP A 19 8.50 7.97 -7.82
CA ASP A 19 8.67 8.08 -6.38
C ASP A 19 7.72 9.11 -5.77
N ILE A 20 7.01 8.72 -4.73
CA ILE A 20 6.11 9.60 -3.98
C ILE A 20 6.78 9.95 -2.65
N ALA A 21 6.95 11.24 -2.36
CA ALA A 21 7.48 11.67 -1.07
C ALA A 21 6.56 11.20 0.08
N PRO A 22 7.10 10.55 1.14
CA PRO A 22 6.29 9.96 2.22
C PRO A 22 5.33 10.95 2.89
N VAL A 23 5.78 12.17 3.13
CA VAL A 23 4.95 13.24 3.72
C VAL A 23 3.78 13.56 2.79
N ALA A 24 4.04 13.80 1.50
CA ALA A 24 3.01 14.10 0.52
C ALA A 24 2.00 12.94 0.36
N PHE A 25 2.48 11.69 0.39
CA PHE A 25 1.63 10.53 0.35
C PHE A 25 0.59 10.53 1.50
N PHE A 26 1.05 10.62 2.74
CA PHE A 26 0.13 10.59 3.90
C PHE A 26 -0.73 11.85 4.01
N GLU A 27 -0.22 13.02 3.62
CA GLU A 27 -0.95 14.28 3.62
C GLU A 27 -2.16 14.26 2.69
N HIS A 28 -2.00 13.62 1.53
CA HIS A 28 -3.03 13.57 0.50
C HIS A 28 -3.80 12.24 0.43
N LEU A 29 -3.46 11.27 1.27
CA LEU A 29 -4.16 9.98 1.36
C LEU A 29 -5.69 10.11 1.63
N PRO A 30 -6.19 11.13 2.35
CA PRO A 30 -7.64 11.38 2.48
C PRO A 30 -8.40 11.64 1.18
N LEU A 31 -7.70 11.89 0.07
CA LEU A 31 -8.32 11.95 -1.26
C LEU A 31 -8.69 10.56 -1.79
N LEU A 32 -7.99 9.53 -1.34
CA LEU A 32 -8.20 8.13 -1.76
C LEU A 32 -8.98 7.31 -0.72
N LEU A 33 -8.82 7.62 0.56
CA LEU A 33 -9.37 6.83 1.67
C LEU A 33 -10.34 7.66 2.51
N THR A 34 -11.30 6.97 3.13
CA THR A 34 -12.19 7.54 4.14
C THR A 34 -11.67 7.21 5.55
N PRO A 35 -12.10 7.95 6.60
CA PRO A 35 -11.68 7.66 7.98
C PRO A 35 -12.09 6.28 8.52
N THR A 36 -13.02 5.60 7.85
CA THR A 36 -13.48 4.26 8.22
C THR A 36 -12.70 3.15 7.54
N ASP A 37 -11.90 3.47 6.53
CA ASP A 37 -11.05 2.51 5.86
C ASP A 37 -9.89 2.10 6.76
N THR A 38 -9.31 0.96 6.47
CA THR A 38 -8.17 0.41 7.20
C THR A 38 -6.91 0.58 6.35
N LEU A 39 -5.93 1.27 6.93
CA LEU A 39 -4.57 1.38 6.42
C LEU A 39 -3.72 0.27 7.03
N VAL A 40 -2.92 -0.42 6.24
CA VAL A 40 -2.01 -1.48 6.68
C VAL A 40 -0.58 -1.03 6.43
N LEU A 41 0.24 -1.06 7.46
CA LEU A 41 1.66 -0.77 7.39
C LEU A 41 2.44 -2.04 7.72
N GLY A 42 3.18 -2.57 6.74
CA GLY A 42 4.13 -3.67 6.91
C GLY A 42 5.49 -3.10 7.29
N CYS A 43 6.02 -3.51 8.44
CA CYS A 43 7.22 -2.93 9.01
C CYS A 43 8.23 -4.02 9.35
N TYR A 44 9.38 -4.02 8.66
CA TYR A 44 10.51 -4.88 8.98
C TYR A 44 11.50 -4.17 9.90
N ASP A 45 11.99 -3.02 9.49
CA ASP A 45 13.02 -2.22 10.19
C ASP A 45 12.49 -0.90 10.77
N ALA A 46 11.17 -0.81 10.99
CA ALA A 46 10.60 0.42 11.53
C ALA A 46 11.22 0.80 12.88
N ARG A 47 11.46 2.08 13.03
CA ARG A 47 12.03 2.70 14.24
C ARG A 47 11.20 2.33 15.49
N PRO A 48 11.83 2.08 16.66
CA PRO A 48 11.13 1.55 17.85
C PRO A 48 10.00 2.43 18.39
N ASP A 49 10.08 3.75 18.24
CA ASP A 49 9.02 4.67 18.65
C ASP A 49 7.81 4.59 17.72
N ILE A 50 8.07 4.46 16.41
CA ILE A 50 7.05 4.24 15.38
C ILE A 50 6.34 2.91 15.63
N ARG A 51 7.09 1.82 15.84
CA ARG A 51 6.53 0.51 16.16
C ARG A 51 5.62 0.53 17.38
N ARG A 52 6.02 1.24 18.43
CA ARG A 52 5.18 1.37 19.63
C ARG A 52 3.87 2.10 19.35
N PHE A 53 3.92 3.17 18.57
CA PHE A 53 2.72 3.88 18.14
C PHE A 53 1.81 2.97 17.31
N LEU A 54 2.35 2.32 16.28
CA LEU A 54 1.59 1.42 15.41
C LEU A 54 0.91 0.29 16.20
N ALA A 55 1.62 -0.31 17.16
CA ALA A 55 1.07 -1.36 18.01
C ALA A 55 -0.02 -0.84 18.96
N ALA A 56 0.09 0.40 19.45
CA ALA A 56 -0.91 1.00 20.35
C ALA A 56 -2.20 1.38 19.63
N GLU A 57 -2.10 1.81 18.36
CA GLU A 57 -3.25 2.24 17.54
C GLU A 57 -3.82 1.11 16.66
N ALA A 58 -3.21 -0.09 16.71
CA ALA A 58 -3.61 -1.22 15.87
C ALA A 58 -5.06 -1.66 16.16
N VAL A 59 -5.81 -1.87 15.08
CA VAL A 59 -7.15 -2.47 15.12
C VAL A 59 -7.09 -3.93 14.66
N PRO A 60 -8.07 -4.78 15.03
CA PRO A 60 -8.10 -6.15 14.58
C PRO A 60 -8.09 -6.25 13.05
N PRO A 61 -7.24 -7.11 12.46
CA PRO A 61 -7.18 -7.29 11.02
C PRO A 61 -8.49 -7.87 10.49
N ALA A 62 -8.98 -7.31 9.37
CA ALA A 62 -10.20 -7.76 8.71
C ALA A 62 -9.97 -8.14 7.23
N TRP A 63 -8.73 -8.23 6.80
CA TRP A 63 -8.34 -8.52 5.42
C TRP A 63 -8.45 -9.98 4.99
N GLY A 64 -8.61 -10.92 5.93
CA GLY A 64 -8.72 -12.37 5.66
C GLY A 64 -9.88 -12.80 4.77
N ARG A 65 -10.81 -11.89 4.45
CA ARG A 65 -11.89 -12.10 3.48
C ARG A 65 -11.52 -11.74 2.04
N PHE A 66 -10.39 -11.07 1.83
CA PHE A 66 -9.93 -10.67 0.50
C PHE A 66 -9.05 -11.75 -0.12
N ASN A 67 -8.95 -11.72 -1.45
CA ASN A 67 -8.06 -12.60 -2.17
C ASN A 67 -6.61 -12.13 -2.04
N PHE A 68 -5.72 -13.09 -1.96
CA PHE A 68 -4.28 -12.89 -2.00
C PHE A 68 -3.75 -13.62 -3.21
N THR A 69 -2.75 -13.08 -3.88
CA THR A 69 -2.28 -13.63 -5.16
C THR A 69 -1.55 -14.96 -5.03
N GLU A 70 -1.17 -15.39 -3.85
CA GLU A 70 -0.58 -16.71 -3.58
C GLU A 70 -0.82 -17.12 -2.11
N THR A 71 -0.48 -18.33 -1.72
CA THR A 71 -0.81 -18.96 -0.45
C THR A 71 -0.10 -18.33 0.75
N TRP A 72 -0.55 -17.19 1.19
CA TRP A 72 -0.13 -16.67 2.48
C TRP A 72 -1.05 -17.16 3.59
N ASP A 73 -0.45 -17.59 4.67
CA ASP A 73 -1.17 -17.82 5.92
C ASP A 73 -1.52 -16.46 6.54
N ILE A 74 -2.71 -15.96 6.22
CA ILE A 74 -3.24 -14.70 6.75
C ILE A 74 -3.46 -14.71 8.27
N ASN A 75 -3.35 -15.88 8.91
CA ASN A 75 -3.45 -16.01 10.36
C ASN A 75 -2.12 -15.74 11.06
N ARG A 76 -1.03 -15.55 10.34
CA ARG A 76 0.25 -15.16 10.94
C ARG A 76 0.30 -13.66 11.12
N GLU A 77 0.46 -13.25 12.37
CA GLU A 77 0.73 -11.85 12.72
C GLU A 77 2.09 -11.39 12.20
N GLU A 78 3.01 -12.32 11.97
CA GLU A 78 4.34 -12.07 11.44
C GLU A 78 4.41 -12.41 9.95
N HIS A 79 4.71 -11.42 9.21
CA HIS A 79 4.93 -11.39 7.77
C HIS A 79 6.41 -11.69 7.46
N PRO A 80 6.77 -12.28 6.30
CA PRO A 80 8.17 -12.34 5.88
C PRO A 80 8.82 -10.94 5.76
N PHE A 81 8.03 -9.88 5.68
CA PHE A 81 8.47 -8.47 5.74
C PHE A 81 8.24 -7.82 7.11
N GLY A 82 8.21 -8.59 8.19
CA GLY A 82 7.99 -8.06 9.53
C GLY A 82 6.53 -8.12 9.98
N THR A 83 6.14 -7.20 10.84
CA THR A 83 4.79 -7.12 11.41
C THR A 83 3.90 -6.22 10.58
N ALA A 84 2.69 -6.67 10.27
CA ALA A 84 1.66 -5.84 9.65
C ALA A 84 0.77 -5.21 10.73
N PHE A 85 0.70 -3.89 10.73
CA PHE A 85 -0.16 -3.11 11.62
C PHE A 85 -1.36 -2.57 10.86
N HIS A 86 -2.55 -2.88 11.35
CA HIS A 86 -3.81 -2.40 10.78
C HIS A 86 -4.30 -1.20 11.58
N LEU A 87 -4.51 -0.07 10.93
CA LEU A 87 -4.85 1.21 11.56
C LEU A 87 -6.10 1.79 10.91
N ARG A 88 -6.83 2.66 11.63
CA ARG A 88 -7.84 3.49 10.98
C ARG A 88 -7.19 4.59 10.15
N ALA A 89 -7.69 4.84 8.94
CA ALA A 89 -7.24 5.93 8.08
C ALA A 89 -7.81 7.29 8.52
N ASP A 90 -7.94 7.52 9.83
CA ASP A 90 -8.48 8.76 10.37
C ASP A 90 -7.42 9.87 10.47
N SER A 91 -7.88 11.09 10.68
CA SER A 91 -7.03 12.28 10.72
C SER A 91 -6.00 12.29 11.85
N GLY A 92 -6.27 11.59 12.97
CA GLY A 92 -5.34 11.47 14.09
C GLY A 92 -4.16 10.58 13.73
N THR A 93 -4.45 9.39 13.20
CA THR A 93 -3.48 8.42 12.70
C THR A 93 -2.61 9.04 11.59
N LEU A 94 -3.25 9.64 10.56
CA LEU A 94 -2.51 10.22 9.43
C LEU A 94 -1.60 11.37 9.85
N ARG A 95 -2.04 12.24 10.76
CA ARG A 95 -1.20 13.32 11.29
C ARG A 95 0.05 12.79 11.98
N GLN A 96 -0.08 11.71 12.73
CA GLN A 96 1.07 11.11 13.41
C GLN A 96 2.02 10.43 12.41
N LEU A 97 1.49 9.79 11.35
CA LEU A 97 2.30 9.21 10.28
C LEU A 97 3.06 10.29 9.49
N ILE A 98 2.43 11.44 9.23
CA ILE A 98 3.11 12.61 8.64
C ILE A 98 4.28 13.06 9.52
N HIS A 99 4.04 13.22 10.82
CA HIS A 99 5.09 13.61 11.76
C HIS A 99 6.26 12.62 11.79
N PHE A 100 5.98 11.31 11.73
CA PHE A 100 7.03 10.30 11.60
C PHE A 100 7.75 10.40 10.26
N ALA A 101 7.03 10.56 9.15
CA ALA A 101 7.61 10.72 7.82
C ALA A 101 8.57 11.92 7.72
N GLU A 102 8.27 13.02 8.43
CA GLU A 102 9.16 14.18 8.56
C GLU A 102 10.44 13.89 9.36
N SER A 103 10.39 12.90 10.27
CA SER A 103 11.44 12.64 11.26
C SER A 103 12.39 11.49 10.89
N VAL A 104 12.04 10.64 9.93
CA VAL A 104 12.87 9.53 9.48
C VAL A 104 13.88 9.99 8.42
N THR A 105 15.03 9.34 8.40
CA THR A 105 16.08 9.60 7.39
C THR A 105 15.84 8.72 6.16
N GLU A 106 15.46 7.48 6.39
CA GLU A 106 15.13 6.51 5.35
C GLU A 106 13.70 6.01 5.56
N HIS A 107 12.94 5.86 4.49
CA HIS A 107 11.54 5.48 4.61
C HIS A 107 11.31 4.06 5.13
N ILE A 108 12.30 3.17 5.03
CA ILE A 108 12.28 1.85 5.66
C ILE A 108 12.16 1.94 7.20
N GLU A 109 12.65 3.04 7.79
CA GLU A 109 12.46 3.31 9.24
C GLU A 109 10.99 3.58 9.59
N LEU A 110 10.15 3.91 8.60
CA LEU A 110 8.71 4.13 8.76
C LEU A 110 7.94 2.84 8.47
N CYS A 111 8.05 2.34 7.25
CA CYS A 111 7.43 1.09 6.80
C CYS A 111 8.01 0.64 5.47
N ASP A 112 7.88 -0.66 5.17
CA ASP A 112 8.33 -1.29 3.92
C ASP A 112 7.18 -1.44 2.92
N HIS A 113 5.97 -1.61 3.40
CA HIS A 113 4.79 -1.85 2.59
C HIS A 113 3.59 -1.10 3.14
N ILE A 114 2.74 -0.62 2.23
CA ILE A 114 1.46 -0.02 2.56
C ILE A 114 0.37 -0.73 1.76
N ALA A 115 -0.76 -1.01 2.41
CA ALA A 115 -1.99 -1.39 1.74
C ALA A 115 -3.16 -0.67 2.42
N ALA A 116 -4.31 -0.62 1.75
CA ALA A 116 -5.53 -0.16 2.39
C ALA A 116 -6.73 -0.94 1.85
N TYR A 117 -7.73 -1.08 2.71
CA TYR A 117 -8.99 -1.73 2.36
C TYR A 117 -10.18 -1.09 3.09
N SER A 118 -11.33 -1.10 2.41
CA SER A 118 -12.63 -0.80 3.02
C SER A 118 -13.20 -2.06 3.69
N THR A 119 -14.42 -1.95 4.21
CA THR A 119 -15.15 -3.13 4.70
C THR A 119 -15.42 -4.16 3.61
N GLU A 120 -15.38 -3.80 2.32
CA GLU A 120 -15.80 -4.65 1.22
C GLU A 120 -14.70 -4.96 0.21
N HIS A 121 -13.74 -4.04 0.02
CA HIS A 121 -12.78 -4.10 -1.07
C HIS A 121 -11.38 -3.66 -0.67
N PRO A 122 -10.32 -4.28 -1.26
CA PRO A 122 -9.00 -3.70 -1.31
C PRO A 122 -9.02 -2.39 -2.11
N LEU A 123 -8.32 -1.37 -1.61
CA LEU A 123 -8.34 -0.02 -2.19
C LEU A 123 -7.02 0.38 -2.82
N LEU A 124 -5.91 0.07 -2.17
CA LEU A 124 -4.58 0.35 -2.70
C LEU A 124 -3.55 -0.66 -2.17
N VAL A 125 -2.47 -0.83 -2.92
CA VAL A 125 -1.28 -1.59 -2.54
C VAL A 125 -0.02 -0.86 -3.01
N TYR A 126 0.96 -0.78 -2.12
CA TYR A 126 2.23 -0.12 -2.34
C TYR A 126 3.34 -1.04 -1.82
N HIS A 127 3.80 -1.95 -2.68
CA HIS A 127 4.90 -2.85 -2.37
C HIS A 127 6.22 -2.08 -2.44
N GLY A 128 7.15 -2.38 -1.54
CA GLY A 128 8.42 -1.65 -1.52
C GLY A 128 8.16 -0.15 -1.45
N THR A 129 7.41 0.25 -0.43
CA THR A 129 6.87 1.60 -0.23
C THR A 129 7.86 2.70 -0.63
N PHE A 130 7.40 3.63 -1.44
CA PHE A 130 8.09 4.80 -1.98
C PHE A 130 9.17 4.54 -3.06
N TRP A 131 9.43 3.28 -3.46
CA TRP A 131 10.41 2.92 -4.51
C TRP A 131 9.81 2.07 -5.63
N GLU A 132 8.68 1.42 -5.38
CA GLU A 132 7.97 0.61 -6.36
C GLU A 132 6.66 1.28 -6.73
N PRO A 133 6.00 0.87 -7.81
CA PRO A 133 4.72 1.45 -8.20
C PRO A 133 3.64 1.32 -7.13
N LEU A 134 2.90 2.42 -6.91
CA LEU A 134 1.65 2.40 -6.17
C LEU A 134 0.53 1.98 -7.12
N PHE A 135 -0.27 0.99 -6.69
CA PHE A 135 -1.48 0.58 -7.39
C PHE A 135 -2.72 0.97 -6.60
N VAL A 136 -3.67 1.58 -7.29
CA VAL A 136 -4.93 2.05 -6.71
C VAL A 136 -6.09 1.41 -7.46
N SER A 137 -7.07 0.89 -6.73
CA SER A 137 -8.25 0.23 -7.27
C SER A 137 -9.13 1.21 -8.06
N THR A 138 -9.66 0.78 -9.20
CA THR A 138 -10.67 1.53 -9.97
C THR A 138 -12.02 1.65 -9.26
N ARG A 139 -12.17 1.05 -8.07
CA ARG A 139 -13.31 1.32 -7.18
C ARG A 139 -13.24 2.71 -6.53
N ILE A 140 -12.05 3.28 -6.43
CA ILE A 140 -11.88 4.69 -6.06
C ILE A 140 -12.24 5.55 -7.27
N PRO A 141 -13.12 6.56 -7.13
CA PRO A 141 -13.49 7.41 -8.24
C PRO A 141 -12.28 8.03 -8.93
N ARG A 142 -12.24 8.00 -10.26
CA ARG A 142 -11.14 8.57 -11.05
C ARG A 142 -10.81 10.02 -10.67
N SER A 143 -11.84 10.82 -10.39
CA SER A 143 -11.66 12.22 -9.95
C SER A 143 -10.86 12.36 -8.66
N ASN A 144 -10.97 11.39 -7.74
CA ASN A 144 -10.20 11.36 -6.51
C ASN A 144 -8.74 11.02 -6.80
N VAL A 145 -8.50 10.07 -7.72
CA VAL A 145 -7.15 9.69 -8.16
C VAL A 145 -6.48 10.84 -8.91
N GLU A 146 -7.22 11.56 -9.75
CA GLU A 146 -6.74 12.77 -10.43
C GLU A 146 -6.37 13.88 -9.43
N ALA A 147 -7.21 14.09 -8.40
CA ALA A 147 -6.91 15.06 -7.34
C ALA A 147 -5.67 14.66 -6.53
N PHE A 148 -5.53 13.38 -6.19
CA PHE A 148 -4.36 12.84 -5.50
C PHE A 148 -3.09 13.01 -6.36
N SER A 149 -3.13 12.59 -7.62
CA SER A 149 -2.04 12.75 -8.59
C SER A 149 -1.57 14.21 -8.68
N CYS A 150 -2.51 15.14 -8.83
CA CYS A 150 -2.21 16.57 -8.87
C CYS A 150 -1.55 17.07 -7.58
N ALA A 151 -2.06 16.63 -6.42
CA ALA A 151 -1.59 17.07 -5.12
C ALA A 151 -0.16 16.56 -4.79
N ILE A 152 0.15 15.32 -5.16
CA ILE A 152 1.50 14.74 -4.95
C ILE A 152 2.48 15.07 -6.09
N GLY A 153 2.01 15.61 -7.21
CA GLY A 153 2.82 15.94 -8.38
C GLY A 153 3.31 14.73 -9.20
N VAL A 154 2.68 13.56 -9.04
CA VAL A 154 3.05 12.32 -9.73
C VAL A 154 1.93 11.88 -10.66
N PRO A 155 2.19 11.67 -11.97
CA PRO A 155 1.19 11.20 -12.91
C PRO A 155 0.81 9.75 -12.66
N PHE A 156 -0.34 9.33 -13.15
CA PHE A 156 -0.78 7.94 -13.14
C PHE A 156 -1.28 7.51 -14.51
N GLU A 157 -1.26 6.20 -14.72
CA GLU A 157 -1.89 5.55 -15.87
C GLU A 157 -2.94 4.53 -15.42
N GLU A 158 -3.93 4.27 -16.27
CA GLU A 158 -4.86 3.14 -16.09
C GLU A 158 -4.30 1.94 -16.83
N ILE A 159 -4.08 0.85 -16.12
CA ILE A 159 -3.52 -0.38 -16.65
C ILE A 159 -4.49 -1.55 -16.50
N ASP A 160 -4.41 -2.51 -17.42
CA ASP A 160 -4.99 -3.84 -17.25
C ASP A 160 -3.91 -4.75 -16.66
N PHE A 161 -3.99 -5.00 -15.36
CA PHE A 161 -2.97 -5.72 -14.62
C PHE A 161 -2.67 -7.11 -15.21
N ASP A 162 -3.69 -7.85 -15.63
CA ASP A 162 -3.52 -9.18 -16.21
C ASP A 162 -2.73 -9.14 -17.52
N LYS A 163 -3.00 -8.15 -18.38
CA LYS A 163 -2.29 -8.02 -19.66
C LYS A 163 -0.87 -7.53 -19.51
N THR A 164 -0.64 -6.60 -18.59
CA THR A 164 0.67 -5.96 -18.42
C THR A 164 1.63 -6.83 -17.63
N TYR A 165 1.14 -7.48 -16.57
CA TYR A 165 2.00 -8.23 -15.65
C TYR A 165 2.36 -9.61 -16.18
N PHE A 166 1.41 -10.33 -16.79
CA PHE A 166 1.67 -11.66 -17.36
C PHE A 166 2.50 -11.60 -18.65
N SER A 167 2.35 -10.56 -19.47
CA SER A 167 3.20 -10.40 -20.66
C SER A 167 4.66 -10.11 -20.31
N ALA A 168 4.94 -9.42 -19.23
CA ALA A 168 6.31 -9.16 -18.75
C ALA A 168 6.97 -10.44 -18.17
N ILE A 169 6.21 -11.31 -17.53
CA ILE A 169 6.73 -12.59 -17.00
C ILE A 169 7.07 -13.56 -18.13
N ILE A 170 6.24 -13.65 -19.16
CA ILE A 170 6.45 -14.57 -20.30
C ILE A 170 7.68 -14.15 -21.11
N SER A 171 7.98 -12.85 -21.23
CA SER A 171 9.15 -12.37 -21.98
C SER A 171 10.50 -12.63 -21.28
N HIS A 172 10.53 -12.99 -20.01
CA HIS A 172 11.75 -13.33 -19.28
C HIS A 172 12.08 -14.83 -19.24
N ASP A 173 11.16 -15.70 -19.68
CA ASP A 173 11.33 -17.15 -19.67
C ASP A 173 11.71 -17.74 -21.04
N GLU A 174 12.03 -16.93 -22.06
CA GLU A 174 12.64 -17.48 -23.29
C GLU A 174 14.14 -17.77 -23.01
N PRO A 175 14.53 -19.06 -22.99
CA PRO A 175 15.94 -19.42 -22.89
C PRO A 175 16.64 -18.95 -24.17
N ASN A 176 17.68 -18.16 -24.00
CA ASN A 176 18.62 -17.87 -25.09
C ASN A 176 19.09 -19.20 -25.72
N ALA A 177 18.61 -19.50 -26.90
CA ALA A 177 19.06 -20.60 -27.74
C ALA A 177 20.33 -20.18 -28.51
#